data_23539c4619e154eb0e73ed9861f0726b
#
_entry.id   23539c4619e154eb0e73ed9861f0726b
#
_cell.length_a   1.000
_cell.length_b   1.000
_cell.length_c   1.000
_cell.angle_alpha   90.00
_cell.angle_beta   90.00
_cell.angle_gamma   90.00
#
_symmetry.space_group_name_H-M   'P 1'
#
loop_
_entity.id
_entity.type
_entity.pdbx_description
1 polymer ?
#
loop_
_entity_poly.entity_id
_entity_poly.type
_entity_poly.pdbx_seq_one_letter_code
_entity_poly.pdbx_strand_id
1 'polypeptide(L)'
;MTVIQPGGEDGGHAARFEPIIRRSSPQERVVAWGLTAVGLLGLAIGLAIMASGQYRGMLACFAAAALCLLMGYLTLRPRTVFDRSGIHSRTLLRSYDLAWPGSREAFDITRQPRSALRVREAGPSVQATVRGETGTVVLGGMSTRALTEPRARYLMEEELDRLWAWAASWGLVPAEDPKGNGTRGGEVNGPSRP
;
A
#
# COMPACT_ATOMS: atom_id res chain seq x y z
N MET A 1 -3.64 -1.26 14.19
CA MET A 1 -2.33 -0.67 14.55
C MET A 1 -1.56 -1.77 15.26
N THR A 2 -0.70 -2.50 14.53
CA THR A 2 0.05 -3.60 15.13
C THR A 2 1.34 -3.00 15.66
N VAL A 3 1.46 -2.93 16.98
CA VAL A 3 2.66 -2.47 17.68
C VAL A 3 3.72 -3.56 17.54
N ILE A 4 4.83 -3.25 16.87
CA ILE A 4 6.03 -4.07 16.89
C ILE A 4 6.71 -3.77 18.23
N GLN A 5 6.61 -4.69 19.20
CA GLN A 5 7.43 -4.66 20.41
C GLN A 5 8.86 -5.07 20.03
N PRO A 6 9.89 -4.29 20.42
CA PRO A 6 11.26 -4.77 20.35
C PRO A 6 11.40 -5.87 21.40
N GLY A 7 11.62 -7.09 20.95
CA GLY A 7 11.89 -8.26 21.80
C GLY A 7 13.18 -8.06 22.59
N GLY A 8 13.08 -8.29 23.90
CA GLY A 8 14.18 -8.27 24.85
C GLY A 8 15.23 -9.32 24.53
N GLU A 9 16.42 -9.00 24.95
CA GLU A 9 17.63 -9.82 24.99
C GLU A 9 17.35 -11.13 25.72
N ASP A 10 17.54 -12.25 25.00
CA ASP A 10 18.19 -13.43 25.60
C ASP A 10 18.42 -14.49 24.52
N GLY A 11 19.69 -14.91 24.43
CA GLY A 11 20.11 -16.21 23.90
C GLY A 11 20.11 -16.38 22.39
N GLY A 12 21.25 -16.10 21.72
CA GLY A 12 21.83 -16.88 20.60
C GLY A 12 20.98 -17.36 19.43
N HIS A 13 19.75 -16.91 19.27
CA HIS A 13 18.94 -17.17 18.08
C HIS A 13 19.31 -16.15 17.01
N ALA A 14 20.00 -16.59 15.98
CA ALA A 14 20.13 -15.82 14.75
C ALA A 14 18.74 -15.28 14.41
N ALA A 15 18.56 -13.95 14.51
CA ALA A 15 17.28 -13.30 14.29
C ALA A 15 16.72 -13.76 12.94
N ARG A 16 15.59 -14.47 12.97
CA ARG A 16 14.99 -15.02 11.77
C ARG A 16 14.43 -13.86 10.97
N PHE A 17 14.92 -13.69 9.74
CA PHE A 17 14.39 -12.68 8.85
C PHE A 17 12.89 -12.91 8.63
N GLU A 18 12.08 -11.94 8.98
CA GLU A 18 10.64 -11.98 8.78
C GLU A 18 10.24 -10.90 7.77
N PRO A 19 9.62 -11.26 6.63
CA PRO A 19 9.20 -10.29 5.63
C PRO A 19 8.07 -9.40 6.17
N ILE A 20 8.12 -8.13 5.89
CA ILE A 20 7.04 -7.20 6.22
C ILE A 20 5.97 -7.26 5.14
N ILE A 21 4.74 -7.60 5.53
CA ILE A 21 3.59 -7.64 4.63
C ILE A 21 2.65 -6.50 4.98
N ARG A 22 2.50 -5.56 4.05
CA ARG A 22 1.51 -4.49 4.13
C ARG A 22 0.30 -4.83 3.27
N ARG A 23 -0.87 -4.82 3.90
CA ARG A 23 -2.16 -5.13 3.27
C ARG A 23 -3.07 -3.91 3.36
N SER A 24 -4.13 -3.95 2.57
CA SER A 24 -5.23 -2.97 2.65
C SER A 24 -5.68 -2.68 4.08
N SER A 25 -6.11 -1.46 4.33
CA SER A 25 -6.54 -1.02 5.66
C SER A 25 -7.66 -1.89 6.24
N PRO A 26 -7.81 -1.95 7.58
CA PRO A 26 -8.91 -2.71 8.19
C PRO A 26 -10.29 -2.29 7.67
N GLN A 27 -10.49 -1.00 7.39
CA GLN A 27 -11.74 -0.48 6.84
C GLN A 27 -12.01 -1.01 5.43
N GLU A 28 -10.98 -1.04 4.56
CA GLU A 28 -11.13 -1.60 3.21
C GLU A 28 -11.46 -3.09 3.25
N ARG A 29 -10.92 -3.81 4.24
CA ARG A 29 -11.27 -5.23 4.44
C ARG A 29 -12.72 -5.40 4.87
N VAL A 30 -13.23 -4.57 5.77
CA VAL A 30 -14.65 -4.62 6.17
C VAL A 30 -15.57 -4.34 4.98
N VAL A 31 -15.24 -3.35 4.15
CA VAL A 31 -15.99 -3.06 2.92
C VAL A 31 -15.95 -4.25 1.95
N ALA A 32 -14.77 -4.85 1.75
CA ALA A 32 -14.62 -6.01 0.86
C ALA A 32 -15.44 -7.21 1.35
N TRP A 33 -15.42 -7.51 2.65
CA TRP A 33 -16.25 -8.57 3.24
C TRP A 33 -17.73 -8.28 3.12
N GLY A 34 -18.15 -6.99 3.32
CA GLY A 34 -19.52 -6.56 3.09
C GLY A 34 -19.97 -6.80 1.65
N LEU A 35 -19.15 -6.40 0.66
CA LEU A 35 -19.44 -6.65 -0.75
C LEU A 35 -19.51 -8.16 -1.07
N THR A 36 -18.64 -8.95 -0.49
CA THR A 36 -18.66 -10.41 -0.66
C THR A 36 -19.95 -11.01 -0.10
N ALA A 37 -20.37 -10.60 1.10
CA ALA A 37 -21.61 -11.07 1.71
C ALA A 37 -22.84 -10.69 0.88
N VAL A 38 -22.91 -9.44 0.38
CA VAL A 38 -23.97 -8.98 -0.52
C VAL A 38 -23.97 -9.77 -1.83
N GLY A 39 -22.80 -10.06 -2.40
CA GLY A 39 -22.66 -10.88 -3.61
C GLY A 39 -23.16 -12.31 -3.41
N LEU A 40 -22.82 -12.96 -2.28
CA LEU A 40 -23.30 -14.30 -1.94
C LEU A 40 -24.81 -14.32 -1.71
N LEU A 41 -25.36 -13.30 -1.04
CA LEU A 41 -26.80 -13.17 -0.86
C LEU A 41 -27.53 -12.99 -2.21
N GLY A 42 -27.00 -12.15 -3.09
CA GLY A 42 -27.53 -11.98 -4.45
C GLY A 42 -27.51 -13.28 -5.27
N LEU A 43 -26.44 -14.09 -5.10
CA LEU A 43 -26.37 -15.40 -5.72
C LEU A 43 -27.45 -16.35 -5.19
N ALA A 44 -27.65 -16.40 -3.88
CA ALA A 44 -28.70 -17.22 -3.23
C ALA A 44 -30.10 -16.81 -3.71
N ILE A 45 -30.38 -15.51 -3.76
CA ILE A 45 -31.67 -14.99 -4.28
C ILE A 45 -31.85 -15.36 -5.76
N GLY A 46 -30.80 -15.20 -6.59
CA GLY A 46 -30.85 -15.60 -8.00
C GLY A 46 -31.18 -17.07 -8.19
N LEU A 47 -30.59 -17.96 -7.37
CA LEU A 47 -30.90 -19.41 -7.38
C LEU A 47 -32.33 -19.68 -6.93
N ALA A 48 -32.86 -19.01 -5.93
CA ALA A 48 -34.23 -19.13 -5.47
C ALA A 48 -35.25 -18.72 -6.57
N ILE A 49 -34.97 -17.60 -7.27
CA ILE A 49 -35.77 -17.14 -8.40
C ILE A 49 -35.74 -18.14 -9.54
N MET A 50 -34.57 -18.72 -9.81
CA MET A 50 -34.44 -19.80 -10.82
C MET A 50 -35.29 -21.00 -10.48
N ALA A 51 -35.27 -21.44 -9.21
CA ALA A 51 -36.08 -22.57 -8.74
C ALA A 51 -37.60 -22.32 -8.82
N SER A 52 -38.02 -21.05 -8.72
CA SER A 52 -39.44 -20.65 -8.89
C SER A 52 -39.91 -20.53 -10.35
N GLY A 53 -39.02 -20.75 -11.31
CA GLY A 53 -39.35 -20.68 -12.74
C GLY A 53 -39.43 -19.24 -13.30
N GLN A 54 -39.06 -18.24 -12.55
CA GLN A 54 -39.09 -16.82 -12.97
C GLN A 54 -37.74 -16.39 -13.54
N TYR A 55 -37.52 -16.55 -14.83
CA TYR A 55 -36.21 -16.31 -15.45
C TYR A 55 -35.91 -14.82 -15.72
N ARG A 56 -36.92 -13.92 -15.77
CA ARG A 56 -36.71 -12.52 -16.19
C ARG A 56 -35.80 -11.70 -15.27
N GLY A 57 -35.79 -11.96 -13.96
CA GLY A 57 -34.94 -11.23 -12.99
C GLY A 57 -33.61 -11.94 -12.67
N MET A 58 -33.47 -13.20 -13.03
CA MET A 58 -32.36 -14.06 -12.64
C MET A 58 -31.01 -13.53 -13.16
N LEU A 59 -30.97 -13.16 -14.44
CA LEU A 59 -29.72 -12.66 -15.07
C LEU A 59 -29.19 -11.39 -14.39
N ALA A 60 -30.10 -10.47 -14.05
CA ALA A 60 -29.75 -9.24 -13.34
C ALA A 60 -29.19 -9.53 -11.94
N CYS A 61 -29.78 -10.47 -11.20
CA CYS A 61 -29.29 -10.87 -9.88
C CYS A 61 -27.89 -11.50 -9.96
N PHE A 62 -27.66 -12.40 -10.92
CA PHE A 62 -26.35 -13.01 -11.10
C PHE A 62 -25.29 -11.99 -11.57
N ALA A 63 -25.63 -11.07 -12.46
CA ALA A 63 -24.73 -10.00 -12.90
C ALA A 63 -24.34 -9.07 -11.71
N ALA A 64 -25.32 -8.68 -10.90
CA ALA A 64 -25.08 -7.87 -9.70
C ALA A 64 -24.22 -8.62 -8.67
N ALA A 65 -24.53 -9.90 -8.41
CA ALA A 65 -23.75 -10.74 -7.52
C ALA A 65 -22.31 -10.91 -8.00
N ALA A 66 -22.09 -11.18 -9.28
CA ALA A 66 -20.75 -11.31 -9.86
C ALA A 66 -19.97 -10.00 -9.75
N LEU A 67 -20.61 -8.86 -9.98
CA LEU A 67 -19.99 -7.54 -9.84
C LEU A 67 -19.58 -7.28 -8.38
N CYS A 68 -20.44 -7.56 -7.39
CA CYS A 68 -20.13 -7.41 -5.98
C CYS A 68 -18.96 -8.32 -5.55
N LEU A 69 -18.95 -9.56 -5.96
CA LEU A 69 -17.88 -10.51 -5.68
C LEU A 69 -16.55 -10.06 -6.31
N LEU A 70 -16.59 -9.61 -7.57
CA LEU A 70 -15.41 -9.09 -8.26
C LEU A 70 -14.86 -7.84 -7.54
N MET A 71 -15.73 -6.90 -7.17
CA MET A 71 -15.31 -5.69 -6.44
C MET A 71 -14.74 -6.03 -5.05
N GLY A 72 -15.34 -6.98 -4.33
CA GLY A 72 -14.81 -7.48 -3.06
C GLY A 72 -13.42 -8.07 -3.24
N TYR A 73 -13.23 -8.94 -4.23
CA TYR A 73 -11.93 -9.53 -4.56
C TYR A 73 -10.87 -8.47 -4.92
N LEU A 74 -11.22 -7.53 -5.80
CA LEU A 74 -10.30 -6.47 -6.22
C LEU A 74 -9.88 -5.58 -5.05
N THR A 75 -10.77 -5.33 -4.09
CA THR A 75 -10.46 -4.51 -2.90
C THR A 75 -9.46 -5.20 -1.96
N LEU A 76 -9.45 -6.54 -1.92
CA LEU A 76 -8.52 -7.32 -1.09
C LEU A 76 -7.17 -7.58 -1.76
N ARG A 77 -7.04 -7.36 -3.06
CA ARG A 77 -5.86 -7.69 -3.84
C ARG A 77 -4.64 -6.82 -3.56
N PRO A 78 -4.76 -5.49 -3.31
CA PRO A 78 -3.60 -4.64 -3.09
C PRO A 78 -2.82 -5.07 -1.85
N ARG A 79 -1.52 -5.35 -2.05
CA ARG A 79 -0.58 -5.68 -0.99
C ARG A 79 0.84 -5.37 -1.43
N THR A 80 1.70 -5.06 -0.47
CA THR A 80 3.14 -4.97 -0.70
C THR A 80 3.86 -5.88 0.30
N VAL A 81 4.79 -6.66 -0.20
CA VAL A 81 5.67 -7.53 0.56
C VAL A 81 7.08 -6.98 0.42
N PHE A 82 7.72 -6.76 1.55
CA PHE A 82 9.11 -6.35 1.65
C PHE A 82 9.92 -7.54 2.13
N ASP A 83 10.80 -8.05 1.29
CA ASP A 83 11.64 -9.18 1.61
C ASP A 83 13.10 -8.95 1.17
N ARG A 84 13.95 -9.97 1.30
CA ARG A 84 15.37 -9.87 0.94
C ARG A 84 15.60 -9.65 -0.55
N SER A 85 14.70 -10.13 -1.39
CA SER A 85 14.84 -10.04 -2.85
C SER A 85 14.39 -8.69 -3.38
N GLY A 86 13.58 -7.93 -2.59
CA GLY A 86 13.10 -6.62 -3.00
C GLY A 86 11.73 -6.26 -2.45
N ILE A 87 11.04 -5.43 -3.22
CA ILE A 87 9.71 -4.89 -2.92
C ILE A 87 8.72 -5.46 -3.94
N HIS A 88 7.86 -6.36 -3.48
CA HIS A 88 6.84 -7.00 -4.32
C HIS A 88 5.50 -6.30 -4.10
N SER A 89 5.14 -5.40 -4.98
CA SER A 89 3.89 -4.63 -4.88
C SER A 89 2.82 -5.20 -5.82
N ARG A 90 1.64 -5.47 -5.27
CA ARG A 90 0.44 -5.82 -6.03
C ARG A 90 -0.59 -4.71 -5.89
N THR A 91 -0.92 -4.11 -7.01
CA THR A 91 -2.03 -3.17 -7.15
C THR A 91 -3.29 -3.90 -7.64
N LEU A 92 -4.36 -3.16 -7.92
CA LEU A 92 -5.61 -3.73 -8.43
C LEU A 92 -5.41 -4.58 -9.69
N LEU A 93 -4.63 -4.09 -10.65
CA LEU A 93 -4.49 -4.70 -11.98
C LEU A 93 -3.10 -5.24 -12.28
N ARG A 94 -2.07 -4.74 -11.59
CA ARG A 94 -0.66 -5.03 -11.92
C ARG A 94 0.10 -5.53 -10.70
N SER A 95 1.12 -6.33 -10.95
CA SER A 95 2.13 -6.70 -9.98
C SER A 95 3.47 -6.16 -10.43
N TYR A 96 4.27 -5.68 -9.48
CA TYR A 96 5.59 -5.12 -9.73
C TYR A 96 6.56 -5.76 -8.75
N ASP A 97 7.70 -6.16 -9.29
CA ASP A 97 8.82 -6.65 -8.53
C ASP A 97 9.95 -5.64 -8.69
N LEU A 98 10.34 -5.00 -7.60
CA LEU A 98 11.30 -3.91 -7.57
C LEU A 98 12.47 -4.31 -6.67
N ALA A 99 13.69 -4.06 -7.13
CA ALA A 99 14.85 -4.14 -6.26
C ALA A 99 14.76 -3.07 -5.16
N TRP A 100 15.46 -3.29 -4.04
CA TRP A 100 15.59 -2.26 -3.01
C TRP A 100 16.23 -0.99 -3.61
N PRO A 101 15.65 0.18 -3.40
CA PRO A 101 16.24 1.43 -3.89
C PRO A 101 17.54 1.73 -3.15
N GLY A 102 18.47 2.40 -3.81
CA GLY A 102 19.76 2.78 -3.23
C GLY A 102 19.68 3.94 -2.23
N SER A 103 18.56 4.68 -2.18
CA SER A 103 18.37 5.78 -1.24
C SER A 103 16.92 5.85 -0.75
N ARG A 104 16.73 6.42 0.44
CA ARG A 104 15.42 6.69 1.04
C ARG A 104 14.57 7.65 0.17
N GLU A 105 15.22 8.55 -0.54
CA GLU A 105 14.61 9.56 -1.41
C GLU A 105 13.91 8.96 -2.65
N ALA A 106 14.18 7.70 -2.97
CA ALA A 106 13.44 6.99 -4.01
C ALA A 106 11.98 6.72 -3.64
N PHE A 107 11.66 6.74 -2.34
CA PHE A 107 10.28 6.71 -1.87
C PHE A 107 9.68 8.12 -1.89
N ASP A 108 8.48 8.24 -2.45
CA ASP A 108 7.74 9.50 -2.53
C ASP A 108 6.31 9.27 -2.03
N ILE A 109 5.64 10.36 -1.68
CA ILE A 109 4.27 10.33 -1.17
C ILE A 109 3.39 11.13 -2.12
N THR A 110 2.51 10.41 -2.79
CA THR A 110 1.55 11.01 -3.72
C THR A 110 0.15 11.05 -3.12
N ARG A 111 -0.59 12.09 -3.49
CA ARG A 111 -2.01 12.18 -3.13
C ARG A 111 -2.80 11.13 -3.90
N GLN A 112 -3.57 10.34 -3.18
CA GLN A 112 -4.45 9.37 -3.82
C GLN A 112 -5.60 10.12 -4.52
N PRO A 113 -5.86 9.85 -5.83
CA PRO A 113 -6.97 10.48 -6.53
C PRO A 113 -8.29 10.09 -5.84
N ARG A 114 -9.18 11.07 -5.67
CA ARG A 114 -10.52 10.81 -5.14
C ARG A 114 -11.28 9.93 -6.12
N SER A 115 -11.62 8.73 -5.71
CA SER A 115 -12.53 7.88 -6.47
C SER A 115 -13.96 8.41 -6.30
N ALA A 116 -14.72 8.50 -7.40
CA ALA A 116 -16.13 8.89 -7.37
C ALA A 116 -16.99 8.02 -6.43
N LEU A 117 -16.59 6.77 -6.23
CA LEU A 117 -17.23 5.83 -5.31
C LEU A 117 -16.93 6.11 -3.82
N ARG A 118 -15.92 6.95 -3.52
CA ARG A 118 -15.47 7.26 -2.15
C ARG A 118 -15.89 8.65 -1.67
N VAL A 119 -16.94 9.24 -2.26
CA VAL A 119 -17.42 10.61 -1.98
C VAL A 119 -17.75 10.88 -0.50
N ARG A 120 -17.98 9.86 0.31
CA ARG A 120 -18.33 9.98 1.74
C ARG A 120 -17.19 9.81 2.72
N GLU A 121 -15.99 9.51 2.25
CA GLU A 121 -14.87 9.28 3.16
C GLU A 121 -14.24 10.60 3.58
N ALA A 122 -14.32 10.91 4.87
CA ALA A 122 -13.76 12.12 5.46
C ALA A 122 -12.23 12.12 5.42
N GLY A 123 -11.65 13.15 4.80
CA GLY A 123 -10.23 13.46 4.82
C GLY A 123 -9.43 13.04 3.59
N PRO A 124 -8.31 13.72 3.36
CA PRO A 124 -7.37 13.41 2.30
C PRO A 124 -6.65 12.09 2.58
N SER A 125 -6.42 11.31 1.53
CA SER A 125 -5.58 10.11 1.59
C SER A 125 -4.33 10.29 0.76
N VAL A 126 -3.22 9.77 1.27
CA VAL A 126 -1.92 9.72 0.59
C VAL A 126 -1.50 8.27 0.45
N GLN A 127 -0.70 7.99 -0.56
CA GLN A 127 -0.16 6.66 -0.84
C GLN A 127 1.35 6.76 -1.06
N ALA A 128 2.06 5.73 -0.64
CA ALA A 128 3.47 5.62 -0.90
C ALA A 128 3.72 5.15 -2.34
N THR A 129 4.72 5.75 -2.95
CA THR A 129 5.24 5.37 -4.26
C THR A 129 6.74 5.16 -4.17
N VAL A 130 7.30 4.38 -5.07
CA VAL A 130 8.73 4.21 -5.20
C VAL A 130 9.14 4.47 -6.64
N ARG A 131 10.26 5.17 -6.83
CA ARG A 131 10.85 5.41 -8.12
C ARG A 131 11.69 4.20 -8.50
N GLY A 132 11.23 3.42 -9.48
CA GLY A 132 11.96 2.33 -10.09
C GLY A 132 12.54 2.72 -11.46
N GLU A 133 13.25 1.80 -12.10
CA GLU A 133 13.83 2.00 -13.43
C GLU A 133 12.79 2.31 -14.52
N THR A 134 11.61 1.72 -14.39
CA THR A 134 10.51 1.88 -15.37
C THR A 134 9.55 3.02 -15.02
N GLY A 135 9.85 3.82 -14.00
CA GLY A 135 9.02 4.94 -13.54
C GLY A 135 8.55 4.80 -12.10
N THR A 136 7.58 5.62 -11.73
CA THR A 136 7.03 5.63 -10.36
C THR A 136 5.98 4.54 -10.18
N VAL A 137 6.19 3.67 -9.21
CA VAL A 137 5.30 2.55 -8.89
C VAL A 137 4.59 2.81 -7.56
N VAL A 138 3.27 2.63 -7.55
CA VAL A 138 2.45 2.74 -6.34
C VAL A 138 2.62 1.48 -5.49
N LEU A 139 2.87 1.66 -4.19
CA LEU A 139 2.96 0.56 -3.24
C LEU A 139 1.55 0.17 -2.76
N GLY A 140 1.07 -0.99 -3.23
CA GLY A 140 -0.27 -1.50 -2.90
C GLY A 140 -0.42 -1.78 -1.40
N GLY A 141 -1.50 -1.28 -0.80
CA GLY A 141 -1.74 -1.45 0.64
C GLY A 141 -0.97 -0.48 1.55
N MET A 142 -0.14 0.42 0.98
CA MET A 142 0.52 1.51 1.71
C MET A 142 -0.21 2.83 1.44
N SER A 143 -1.32 3.02 2.11
CA SER A 143 -2.09 4.28 2.06
C SER A 143 -2.44 4.71 3.48
N THR A 144 -2.32 6.01 3.74
CA THR A 144 -2.65 6.62 5.03
C THR A 144 -3.66 7.73 4.82
N ARG A 145 -4.61 7.81 5.74
CA ARG A 145 -5.64 8.84 5.76
C ARG A 145 -5.60 9.59 7.08
N ALA A 146 -5.79 10.90 7.03
CA ALA A 146 -5.94 11.74 8.21
C ALA A 146 -6.94 12.87 7.95
N LEU A 147 -7.30 13.61 8.98
CA LEU A 147 -8.21 14.77 8.87
C LEU A 147 -7.64 15.87 7.96
N THR A 148 -6.31 16.00 7.92
CA THR A 148 -5.60 16.96 7.06
C THR A 148 -4.52 16.27 6.24
N GLU A 149 -4.24 16.81 5.05
CA GLU A 149 -3.20 16.26 4.17
C GLU A 149 -1.79 16.32 4.80
N PRO A 150 -1.36 17.41 5.47
CA PRO A 150 -0.07 17.41 6.14
C PRO A 150 0.07 16.31 7.18
N ARG A 151 -0.99 16.03 7.94
CA ARG A 151 -0.98 14.95 8.93
C ARG A 151 -0.90 13.58 8.29
N ALA A 152 -1.60 13.36 7.17
CA ALA A 152 -1.53 12.11 6.42
C ALA A 152 -0.12 11.88 5.85
N ARG A 153 0.51 12.92 5.30
CA ARG A 153 1.90 12.87 4.82
C ARG A 153 2.87 12.54 5.95
N TYR A 154 2.80 13.27 7.05
CA TYR A 154 3.65 13.02 8.22
C TYR A 154 3.59 11.57 8.69
N LEU A 155 2.39 11.01 8.83
CA LEU A 155 2.21 9.62 9.25
C LEU A 155 2.79 8.62 8.23
N MET A 156 2.69 8.92 6.95
CA MET A 156 3.26 8.09 5.90
C MET A 156 4.79 8.18 5.87
N GLU A 157 5.36 9.37 6.06
CA GLU A 157 6.81 9.58 6.18
C GLU A 157 7.37 8.77 7.35
N GLU A 158 6.75 8.87 8.52
CA GLU A 158 7.15 8.10 9.70
C GLU A 158 7.10 6.58 9.45
N GLU A 159 6.10 6.10 8.71
CA GLU A 159 6.00 4.69 8.35
C GLU A 159 7.09 4.26 7.37
N LEU A 160 7.39 5.10 6.37
CA LEU A 160 8.47 4.84 5.42
C LEU A 160 9.85 4.88 6.08
N ASP A 161 10.08 5.79 7.04
CA ASP A 161 11.33 5.87 7.80
C ASP A 161 11.54 4.63 8.67
N ARG A 162 10.48 4.14 9.31
CA ARG A 162 10.54 2.87 10.06
C ARG A 162 10.85 1.67 9.15
N LEU A 163 10.25 1.65 7.94
CA LEU A 163 10.52 0.62 6.96
C LEU A 163 11.97 0.68 6.48
N TRP A 164 12.48 1.87 6.22
CA TRP A 164 13.86 2.07 5.80
C TRP A 164 14.86 1.65 6.88
N ALA A 165 14.63 2.07 8.13
CA ALA A 165 15.44 1.67 9.27
C ALA A 165 15.44 0.14 9.46
N TRP A 166 14.29 -0.51 9.28
CA TRP A 166 14.20 -1.96 9.30
C TRP A 166 15.02 -2.58 8.15
N ALA A 167 14.91 -2.09 6.93
CA ALA A 167 15.68 -2.60 5.79
C ALA A 167 17.19 -2.42 6.01
N ALA A 168 17.61 -1.27 6.56
CA ALA A 168 19.01 -1.00 6.91
C ALA A 168 19.53 -1.95 8.00
N SER A 169 18.71 -2.27 8.99
CA SER A 169 19.09 -3.21 10.06
C SER A 169 19.36 -4.64 9.54
N TRP A 170 18.79 -4.98 8.36
CA TRP A 170 19.03 -6.24 7.68
C TRP A 170 20.05 -6.14 6.55
N GLY A 171 20.69 -4.98 6.35
CA GLY A 171 21.68 -4.75 5.29
C GLY A 171 21.11 -4.81 3.89
N LEU A 172 19.80 -4.58 3.73
CA LEU A 172 19.11 -4.59 2.43
C LEU A 172 19.27 -3.25 1.69
N VAL A 173 19.51 -2.19 2.44
CA VAL A 173 19.74 -0.83 1.97
C VAL A 173 20.91 -0.22 2.71
N PRO A 174 21.59 0.80 2.16
CA PRO A 174 22.64 1.50 2.87
C PRO A 174 22.10 2.08 4.19
N ALA A 175 22.86 1.91 5.27
CA ALA A 175 22.57 2.65 6.49
C ALA A 175 22.76 4.14 6.19
N GLU A 176 21.76 4.96 6.41
CA GLU A 176 21.92 6.40 6.30
C GLU A 176 22.96 6.86 7.32
N ASP A 177 24.01 7.51 6.82
CA ASP A 177 25.00 8.14 7.70
C ASP A 177 24.31 9.32 8.42
N PRO A 178 24.08 9.25 9.74
CA PRO A 178 23.34 10.32 10.44
C PRO A 178 24.04 11.68 10.37
N LYS A 179 25.19 11.75 9.72
CA LYS A 179 26.01 12.95 9.51
C LYS A 179 26.00 13.51 8.09
N GLY A 180 25.15 13.01 7.20
CA GLY A 180 24.91 13.60 5.88
C GLY A 180 24.22 14.97 5.94
N ASN A 181 24.68 15.82 6.86
CA ASN A 181 24.34 17.24 6.89
C ASN A 181 24.98 17.88 5.67
N GLY A 182 24.15 18.17 4.66
CA GLY A 182 24.48 18.61 3.33
C GLY A 182 25.61 19.63 3.28
N THR A 183 26.78 19.17 2.88
CA THR A 183 27.72 20.02 2.21
C THR A 183 27.15 20.29 0.81
N ARG A 184 26.15 21.15 0.73
CA ARG A 184 25.91 21.90 -0.51
C ARG A 184 27.18 22.70 -0.75
N GLY A 185 28.10 22.10 -1.52
CA GLY A 185 29.20 22.79 -2.12
C GLY A 185 28.65 23.94 -2.96
N GLY A 186 28.55 25.08 -2.37
CA GLY A 186 28.41 26.33 -3.07
C GLY A 186 29.70 26.57 -3.86
N GLU A 187 29.73 26.02 -5.06
CA GLU A 187 30.67 26.40 -6.10
C GLU A 187 30.28 27.81 -6.55
N VAL A 188 30.82 28.80 -5.79
CA VAL A 188 30.79 30.21 -6.16
C VAL A 188 31.69 30.33 -7.40
N ASN A 189 31.10 30.21 -8.58
CA ASN A 189 31.73 30.65 -9.82
C ASN A 189 31.89 32.14 -9.78
N GLY A 190 33.08 32.60 -9.35
CA GLY A 190 33.51 33.97 -9.47
C GLY A 190 33.58 34.39 -10.93
N PRO A 191 33.10 35.60 -11.30
CA PRO A 191 33.16 36.06 -12.68
C PRO A 191 34.60 36.36 -13.06
N SER A 192 35.11 35.66 -14.07
CA SER A 192 36.30 36.06 -14.81
C SER A 192 36.03 37.38 -15.50
N ARG A 193 36.76 38.40 -15.11
CA ARG A 193 36.84 39.69 -15.82
C ARG A 193 37.97 39.65 -16.83
N PRO A 194 37.82 40.38 -17.96
CA PRO A 194 38.65 40.41 -19.14
C PRO A 194 40.04 40.98 -18.93
#